data_2b73540c10dbcf23519c68a2126360de
#
_entry.id   2b73540c10dbcf23519c68a2126360de
#
_cell.length_a   1.000
_cell.length_b   1.000
_cell.length_c   1.000
_cell.angle_alpha   90.00
_cell.angle_beta   90.00
_cell.angle_gamma   90.00
#
_symmetry.space_group_name_H-M   'P 1'
#
loop_
_entity.id
_entity.type
_entity.pdbx_description
1 polymer ?
#
loop_
_entity_poly.entity_id
_entity_poly.type
_entity_poly.pdbx_seq_one_letter_code
_entity_poly.pdbx_strand_id
1 'polypeptide(L)'
;MTSIASAAIRFRPGSRAVPAGAVHTTPLGYDRADLPVGVPLPVPASAELVHRLSGCGEILVAFEGKLGDTLLALSAVRALVEWLRLRSVRVVIRAVGPYTGLITRTGLITCPTVTTPCGRRAVIGDRAGVEQHGADAAVNVVCDPAAPPCWSSDGRAHPDLPARHYLVLERRLGVRLPGTAPFTPVLTTASTQLVEDLRSAGWLTGLTMAAITATSWPERKDYTARRYVALAEHIAERHQSQVRLLLIGGDPAEGVHVSPEAPRRHVQALHLDGVPADQLVDLFPYCHLVVGNDTGLTHLAAMADGGSGGGPPVVGLYARHGHGKWRTGLPHHHAVATELSDRMHQGDLCPVRDAFAPDGDFHMDAFPPAALAQVCLDLLNGVRQ
;
A
#
# COMPACT_ATOMS: atom_id res chain seq x y z
N MET A 1 -19.91 -15.62 27.16
CA MET A 1 -18.95 -15.39 26.05
C MET A 1 -19.66 -15.76 24.78
N THR A 2 -20.26 -14.80 24.11
CA THR A 2 -20.97 -14.99 22.86
C THR A 2 -19.90 -15.14 21.76
N SER A 3 -19.89 -16.31 21.13
CA SER A 3 -19.03 -16.61 19.98
C SER A 3 -19.21 -15.51 18.92
N ILE A 4 -18.10 -14.82 18.59
CA ILE A 4 -18.02 -13.84 17.50
C ILE A 4 -17.81 -14.59 16.15
N ALA A 5 -18.23 -15.86 16.11
CA ALA A 5 -17.91 -16.82 15.05
C ALA A 5 -18.64 -16.61 13.72
N SER A 6 -19.47 -15.59 13.57
CA SER A 6 -20.01 -15.21 12.28
C SER A 6 -19.92 -13.70 12.10
N ALA A 7 -18.72 -13.24 11.99
CA ALA A 7 -18.44 -11.86 11.65
C ALA A 7 -19.12 -11.56 10.30
N ALA A 8 -20.17 -10.79 10.34
CA ALA A 8 -20.93 -10.42 9.16
C ALA A 8 -20.13 -9.49 8.25
N ILE A 9 -20.07 -9.79 6.97
CA ILE A 9 -19.57 -8.88 5.94
C ILE A 9 -20.62 -7.81 5.72
N ARG A 10 -20.29 -6.57 6.01
CA ARG A 10 -21.14 -5.41 5.79
C ARG A 10 -20.56 -4.50 4.75
N PHE A 11 -21.40 -3.97 3.89
CA PHE A 11 -21.03 -2.82 3.07
C PHE A 11 -21.51 -1.55 3.75
N ARG A 12 -20.69 -0.53 3.76
CA ARG A 12 -21.05 0.79 4.24
C ARG A 12 -21.59 1.68 3.11
N PRO A 13 -22.20 2.85 3.41
CA PRO A 13 -22.75 3.73 2.39
C PRO A 13 -21.79 3.94 1.22
N GLY A 14 -22.25 3.67 0.02
CA GLY A 14 -21.45 3.61 -1.21
C GLY A 14 -20.90 2.22 -1.53
N SER A 15 -21.10 1.23 -0.66
CA SER A 15 -20.68 -0.14 -0.81
C SER A 15 -21.90 -1.08 -0.73
N ARG A 16 -21.80 -2.29 -1.29
CA ARG A 16 -22.89 -3.27 -1.34
C ARG A 16 -22.77 -4.30 -0.22
N ALA A 17 -23.91 -4.79 0.30
CA ALA A 17 -23.92 -5.87 1.27
C ALA A 17 -23.52 -7.20 0.62
N VAL A 18 -22.46 -7.83 1.13
CA VAL A 18 -22.07 -9.19 0.77
C VAL A 18 -22.57 -10.14 1.86
N PRO A 19 -23.25 -11.22 1.51
CA PRO A 19 -23.67 -12.19 2.52
C PRO A 19 -22.46 -12.80 3.19
N ALA A 20 -22.47 -12.77 4.50
CA ALA A 20 -21.49 -13.38 5.39
C ALA A 20 -20.17 -12.64 5.65
N GLY A 21 -20.26 -11.56 6.34
CA GLY A 21 -19.23 -11.26 7.33
C GLY A 21 -18.10 -10.29 7.01
N ALA A 22 -17.79 -9.81 5.79
CA ALA A 22 -16.72 -8.83 5.53
C ALA A 22 -17.24 -7.42 5.22
N VAL A 23 -16.45 -6.38 5.46
CA VAL A 23 -16.78 -5.01 5.07
C VAL A 23 -15.95 -4.64 3.86
N HIS A 24 -16.59 -4.24 2.76
CA HIS A 24 -15.94 -3.62 1.62
C HIS A 24 -16.00 -2.10 1.77
N THR A 25 -14.87 -1.44 1.77
CA THR A 25 -14.79 0.01 1.80
C THR A 25 -13.93 0.53 0.65
N THR A 26 -14.40 1.59 0.01
CA THR A 26 -13.58 2.33 -0.93
C THR A 26 -12.62 3.28 -0.17
N PRO A 27 -11.46 3.60 -0.71
CA PRO A 27 -10.47 4.48 -0.06
C PRO A 27 -10.84 5.97 -0.11
N LEU A 28 -12.06 6.32 -0.43
CA LEU A 28 -12.54 7.69 -0.33
C LEU A 28 -12.43 8.15 1.12
N GLY A 29 -11.78 9.29 1.33
CA GLY A 29 -11.54 9.84 2.65
C GLY A 29 -12.78 9.76 3.53
N TYR A 30 -12.60 9.33 4.76
CA TYR A 30 -13.69 9.22 5.69
C TYR A 30 -14.14 10.62 6.10
N ASP A 31 -15.45 10.82 6.15
CA ASP A 31 -16.01 11.98 6.79
C ASP A 31 -15.61 11.99 8.28
N ARG A 32 -15.49 13.19 8.82
CA ARG A 32 -15.12 13.42 10.23
C ARG A 32 -15.98 12.65 11.24
N ALA A 33 -17.20 12.30 10.83
CA ALA A 33 -18.15 11.51 11.61
C ALA A 33 -17.80 10.02 11.68
N ASP A 34 -17.00 9.51 10.75
CA ASP A 34 -16.63 8.10 10.67
C ASP A 34 -15.39 7.74 11.49
N LEU A 35 -14.70 8.74 12.02
CA LEU A 35 -13.53 8.56 12.88
C LEU A 35 -13.85 9.00 14.31
N PRO A 36 -13.24 8.36 15.31
CA PRO A 36 -13.34 8.84 16.68
C PRO A 36 -12.93 10.31 16.71
N VAL A 37 -13.65 11.10 17.48
CA VAL A 37 -13.39 12.54 17.67
C VAL A 37 -12.01 12.71 18.28
N GLY A 38 -10.99 12.68 17.46
CA GLY A 38 -9.61 12.96 17.86
C GLY A 38 -9.35 14.46 17.78
N VAL A 39 -8.68 14.98 18.76
CA VAL A 39 -8.12 16.33 18.69
C VAL A 39 -7.05 16.32 17.60
N PRO A 40 -7.05 17.26 16.63
CA PRO A 40 -5.96 17.39 15.69
C PRO A 40 -4.64 17.42 16.46
N LEU A 41 -3.68 16.58 16.09
CA LEU A 41 -2.37 16.58 16.73
C LEU A 41 -1.79 17.99 16.69
N PRO A 42 -1.55 18.64 17.83
CA PRO A 42 -0.76 19.85 17.87
C PRO A 42 0.70 19.43 17.64
N VAL A 43 1.10 19.34 16.39
CA VAL A 43 2.52 19.19 16.07
C VAL A 43 3.08 20.59 15.93
N PRO A 44 3.89 21.07 16.88
CA PRO A 44 4.45 22.40 16.78
C PRO A 44 5.42 22.47 15.59
N ALA A 45 5.44 23.62 14.93
CA ALA A 45 6.48 23.90 13.94
C ALA A 45 7.86 23.74 14.59
N SER A 46 8.75 23.01 13.92
CA SER A 46 10.10 22.80 14.41
C SER A 46 11.07 23.73 13.68
N ALA A 47 11.41 24.87 14.31
CA ALA A 47 12.42 25.77 13.77
C ALA A 47 13.77 25.05 13.53
N GLU A 48 14.10 24.09 14.39
CA GLU A 48 15.30 23.26 14.25
C GLU A 48 15.24 22.38 12.99
N LEU A 49 14.11 21.73 12.71
CA LEU A 49 13.94 20.93 11.51
C LEU A 49 14.13 21.77 10.24
N VAL A 50 13.48 22.93 10.20
CA VAL A 50 13.59 23.88 9.09
C VAL A 50 15.04 24.33 8.91
N HIS A 51 15.73 24.69 10.00
CA HIS A 51 17.12 25.10 9.98
C HIS A 51 18.04 23.99 9.46
N ARG A 52 17.87 22.76 9.96
CA ARG A 52 18.65 21.59 9.54
C ARG A 52 18.52 21.33 8.04
N LEU A 53 17.33 21.39 7.50
CA LEU A 53 17.06 21.10 6.07
C LEU A 53 17.45 22.24 5.15
N SER A 54 17.29 23.51 5.55
CA SER A 54 17.56 24.69 4.70
C SER A 54 19.03 24.89 4.33
N GLY A 55 19.95 24.33 5.11
CA GLY A 55 21.39 24.48 4.86
C GLY A 55 22.05 23.29 4.19
N CYS A 56 21.28 22.31 3.72
CA CYS A 56 21.81 21.08 3.13
C CYS A 56 22.03 21.24 1.62
N GLY A 57 23.16 20.72 1.12
CA GLY A 57 23.43 20.55 -0.31
C GLY A 57 22.94 19.18 -0.82
N GLU A 58 22.78 18.20 0.10
CA GLU A 58 22.33 16.86 -0.21
C GLU A 58 21.35 16.33 0.84
N ILE A 59 20.32 15.65 0.41
CA ILE A 59 19.39 14.90 1.25
C ILE A 59 19.37 13.44 0.80
N LEU A 60 19.70 12.54 1.73
CA LEU A 60 19.55 11.10 1.54
C LEU A 60 18.17 10.67 2.04
N VAL A 61 17.45 9.94 1.22
CA VAL A 61 16.18 9.28 1.56
C VAL A 61 16.50 7.82 1.89
N ALA A 62 16.43 7.46 3.16
CA ALA A 62 16.87 6.17 3.69
C ALA A 62 15.75 5.46 4.43
N PHE A 63 15.30 4.33 3.89
CA PHE A 63 14.32 3.44 4.53
C PHE A 63 14.89 2.03 4.58
N GLU A 64 15.04 1.49 5.78
CA GLU A 64 15.57 0.16 6.07
C GLU A 64 14.52 -0.77 6.68
N GLY A 65 13.29 -0.27 6.89
CA GLY A 65 12.17 -1.04 7.43
C GLY A 65 11.54 -1.99 6.43
N LYS A 66 10.32 -2.42 6.71
CA LYS A 66 9.57 -3.30 5.81
C LYS A 66 9.08 -2.54 4.58
N LEU A 67 8.97 -3.25 3.45
CA LEU A 67 8.46 -2.70 2.19
C LEU A 67 7.16 -1.91 2.37
N GLY A 68 6.16 -2.48 3.07
CA GLY A 68 4.86 -1.83 3.26
C GLY A 68 4.98 -0.50 4.01
N ASP A 69 5.70 -0.49 5.12
CA ASP A 69 5.92 0.72 5.93
C ASP A 69 6.66 1.79 5.12
N THR A 70 7.68 1.38 4.36
CA THR A 70 8.42 2.28 3.45
C THR A 70 7.50 2.91 2.41
N LEU A 71 6.72 2.10 1.69
CA LEU A 71 5.82 2.59 0.64
C LEU A 71 4.81 3.61 1.19
N LEU A 72 4.21 3.33 2.34
CA LEU A 72 3.27 4.25 2.98
C LEU A 72 3.94 5.55 3.45
N ALA A 73 5.22 5.48 3.86
CA ALA A 73 5.98 6.64 4.32
C ALA A 73 6.52 7.54 3.18
N LEU A 74 6.46 7.10 1.92
CA LEU A 74 6.89 7.93 0.77
C LEU A 74 6.10 9.24 0.63
N SER A 75 4.91 9.31 1.20
CA SER A 75 4.15 10.55 1.29
C SER A 75 4.87 11.65 2.11
N ALA A 76 5.66 11.28 3.12
CA ALA A 76 6.51 12.24 3.83
C ALA A 76 7.64 12.77 2.93
N VAL A 77 8.20 11.92 2.06
CA VAL A 77 9.19 12.36 1.06
C VAL A 77 8.55 13.36 0.08
N ARG A 78 7.31 13.10 -0.36
CA ARG A 78 6.53 14.03 -1.18
C ARG A 78 6.34 15.37 -0.47
N ALA A 79 5.94 15.37 0.79
CA ALA A 79 5.79 16.59 1.59
C ALA A 79 7.10 17.40 1.66
N LEU A 80 8.23 16.74 1.88
CA LEU A 80 9.53 17.37 1.89
C LEU A 80 9.88 18.00 0.53
N VAL A 81 9.70 17.26 -0.55
CA VAL A 81 10.02 17.76 -1.91
C VAL A 81 9.16 18.97 -2.26
N GLU A 82 7.87 18.95 -1.91
CA GLU A 82 6.98 20.10 -2.10
C GLU A 82 7.43 21.31 -1.27
N TRP A 83 7.85 21.09 -0.03
CA TRP A 83 8.40 22.16 0.81
C TRP A 83 9.68 22.77 0.22
N LEU A 84 10.62 21.95 -0.24
CA LEU A 84 11.85 22.41 -0.88
C LEU A 84 11.56 23.25 -2.14
N ARG A 85 10.59 22.82 -2.94
CA ARG A 85 10.13 23.57 -4.13
C ARG A 85 9.53 24.93 -3.75
N LEU A 86 8.67 24.97 -2.73
CA LEU A 86 8.11 26.24 -2.23
C LEU A 86 9.16 27.21 -1.74
N ARG A 87 10.24 26.73 -1.17
CA ARG A 87 11.37 27.53 -0.67
C ARG A 87 12.42 27.83 -1.73
N SER A 88 12.24 27.34 -2.96
CA SER A 88 13.24 27.44 -4.04
C SER A 88 14.64 26.93 -3.63
N VAL A 89 14.67 25.92 -2.72
CA VAL A 89 15.90 25.32 -2.25
C VAL A 89 16.41 24.35 -3.31
N ARG A 90 17.63 24.59 -3.78
CA ARG A 90 18.33 23.66 -4.67
C ARG A 90 19.11 22.67 -3.83
N VAL A 91 18.68 21.41 -3.86
CA VAL A 91 19.32 20.32 -3.11
C VAL A 91 19.27 19.05 -3.95
N VAL A 92 20.31 18.25 -3.84
CA VAL A 92 20.36 16.91 -4.44
C VAL A 92 19.63 15.96 -3.50
N ILE A 93 18.64 15.22 -4.02
CA ILE A 93 17.91 14.21 -3.26
C ILE A 93 18.26 12.85 -3.84
N ARG A 94 18.77 11.95 -3.03
CA ARG A 94 19.10 10.56 -3.41
C ARG A 94 18.44 9.56 -2.49
N ALA A 95 18.00 8.44 -3.07
CA ALA A 95 17.57 7.29 -2.29
C ALA A 95 18.77 6.39 -1.97
N VAL A 96 18.75 5.79 -0.80
CA VAL A 96 19.73 4.78 -0.35
C VAL A 96 18.97 3.64 0.37
N GLY A 97 19.63 2.47 0.50
CA GLY A 97 19.03 1.29 1.13
C GLY A 97 18.31 0.36 0.15
N PRO A 98 17.61 -0.66 0.68
CA PRO A 98 17.09 -1.79 -0.11
C PRO A 98 16.01 -1.40 -1.12
N TYR A 99 15.33 -0.27 -0.92
CA TYR A 99 14.20 0.14 -1.77
C TYR A 99 14.54 1.31 -2.71
N THR A 100 15.83 1.59 -2.92
CA THR A 100 16.31 2.69 -3.79
C THR A 100 15.65 2.69 -5.17
N GLY A 101 15.54 1.52 -5.81
CA GLY A 101 14.90 1.37 -7.12
C GLY A 101 13.45 1.85 -7.12
N LEU A 102 12.66 1.45 -6.12
CA LEU A 102 11.25 1.85 -5.99
C LEU A 102 11.10 3.33 -5.65
N ILE A 103 11.92 3.85 -4.72
CA ILE A 103 11.86 5.26 -4.32
C ILE A 103 12.18 6.17 -5.52
N THR A 104 13.12 5.78 -6.35
CA THR A 104 13.49 6.53 -7.57
C THR A 104 12.32 6.61 -8.55
N ARG A 105 11.49 5.58 -8.65
CA ARG A 105 10.31 5.53 -9.52
C ARG A 105 9.18 6.49 -9.13
N THR A 106 9.23 7.09 -7.94
CA THR A 106 8.24 8.11 -7.53
C THR A 106 8.38 9.44 -8.26
N GLY A 107 9.47 9.67 -8.96
CA GLY A 107 9.80 10.97 -9.53
C GLY A 107 10.10 12.08 -8.49
N LEU A 108 10.15 11.73 -7.21
CA LEU A 108 10.46 12.67 -6.14
C LEU A 108 11.97 12.89 -5.98
N ILE A 109 12.77 11.95 -6.45
CA ILE A 109 14.23 11.98 -6.35
C ILE A 109 14.80 12.80 -7.51
N THR A 110 15.65 13.77 -7.18
CA THR A 110 16.17 14.74 -8.16
C THR A 110 17.62 14.49 -8.57
N CYS A 111 18.17 13.33 -8.27
CA CYS A 111 19.52 13.09 -8.67
C CYS A 111 19.67 12.17 -9.82
N PRO A 112 20.27 12.60 -10.80
CA PRO A 112 20.80 11.55 -11.65
C PRO A 112 22.27 11.52 -11.79
N THR A 113 22.94 12.53 -11.82
CA THR A 113 24.36 12.48 -12.16
C THR A 113 25.22 13.09 -11.08
N VAL A 114 26.20 12.29 -10.67
CA VAL A 114 27.24 12.58 -9.70
C VAL A 114 27.80 14.01 -9.88
N THR A 115 27.20 14.94 -9.15
CA THR A 115 27.94 16.15 -8.77
C THR A 115 28.37 15.94 -7.35
N THR A 116 29.62 16.23 -7.06
CA THR A 116 30.14 16.19 -5.68
C THR A 116 29.24 17.07 -4.82
N PRO A 117 28.59 16.53 -3.78
CA PRO A 117 27.72 17.35 -2.95
C PRO A 117 28.53 18.47 -2.32
N CYS A 118 28.08 19.70 -2.51
CA CYS A 118 28.66 20.85 -1.85
C CYS A 118 27.74 21.24 -0.70
N GLY A 119 28.22 21.14 0.54
CA GLY A 119 27.47 21.53 1.71
C GLY A 119 27.17 20.37 2.68
N ARG A 120 26.36 20.68 3.70
CA ARG A 120 25.94 19.69 4.70
C ARG A 120 25.03 18.65 4.09
N ARG A 121 25.09 17.44 4.63
CA ARG A 121 24.20 16.32 4.28
C ARG A 121 23.12 16.14 5.34
N ALA A 122 21.89 15.95 4.91
CA ALA A 122 20.81 15.48 5.76
C ALA A 122 20.42 14.03 5.39
N VAL A 123 19.93 13.26 6.36
CA VAL A 123 19.29 11.96 6.14
C VAL A 123 17.87 12.06 6.63
N ILE A 124 16.92 11.67 5.78
CA ILE A 124 15.51 11.52 6.12
C ILE A 124 15.06 10.09 5.86
N GLY A 125 14.20 9.56 6.69
CA GLY A 125 13.72 8.19 6.49
C GLY A 125 12.98 7.65 7.68
N ASP A 126 12.95 6.35 7.81
CA ASP A 126 12.57 5.68 9.04
C ASP A 126 13.70 5.72 10.07
N ARG A 127 13.41 5.23 11.27
CA ARG A 127 14.39 5.24 12.36
C ARG A 127 15.66 4.46 11.99
N ALA A 128 15.51 3.28 11.41
CA ALA A 128 16.66 2.43 11.05
C ALA A 128 17.51 3.05 9.95
N GLY A 129 16.89 3.61 8.91
CA GLY A 129 17.59 4.30 7.84
C GLY A 129 18.36 5.53 8.33
N VAL A 130 17.76 6.31 9.23
CA VAL A 130 18.41 7.47 9.84
C VAL A 130 19.60 7.06 10.72
N GLU A 131 19.48 5.99 11.49
CA GLU A 131 20.57 5.48 12.34
C GLU A 131 21.71 4.90 11.51
N GLN A 132 21.42 4.19 10.42
CA GLN A 132 22.43 3.53 9.57
C GLN A 132 23.24 4.48 8.72
N HIS A 133 22.61 5.52 8.18
CA HIS A 133 23.22 6.43 7.22
C HIS A 133 23.68 7.76 7.81
N GLY A 134 23.76 7.86 9.12
CA GLY A 134 24.06 9.02 9.95
C GLY A 134 24.73 10.22 9.25
N ALA A 135 24.28 11.41 9.56
CA ALA A 135 24.72 12.64 8.94
C ALA A 135 24.67 13.81 9.91
N ASP A 136 25.14 14.98 9.46
CA ASP A 136 25.08 16.23 10.23
C ASP A 136 23.66 16.61 10.65
N ALA A 137 22.66 16.17 9.85
CA ALA A 137 21.26 16.33 10.17
C ALA A 137 20.49 15.05 9.86
N ALA A 138 19.94 14.41 10.89
CA ALA A 138 19.15 13.19 10.78
C ALA A 138 17.71 13.48 11.19
N VAL A 139 16.73 13.08 10.37
CA VAL A 139 15.30 13.36 10.59
C VAL A 139 14.47 12.12 10.32
N ASN A 140 13.92 11.53 11.39
CA ASN A 140 12.86 10.54 11.21
C ASN A 140 11.58 11.26 10.74
N VAL A 141 11.10 10.89 9.55
CA VAL A 141 9.88 11.47 8.94
C VAL A 141 8.66 10.57 9.08
N VAL A 142 8.84 9.36 9.58
CA VAL A 142 7.75 8.41 9.81
C VAL A 142 7.01 8.80 11.08
N CYS A 143 5.71 8.99 10.98
CA CYS A 143 4.88 9.19 12.17
C CYS A 143 4.58 7.85 12.87
N ASP A 144 4.35 7.92 14.17
CA ASP A 144 3.90 6.76 14.94
C ASP A 144 2.52 6.29 14.42
N PRO A 145 2.35 5.02 14.03
CA PRO A 145 1.05 4.50 13.65
C PRO A 145 -0.02 4.58 14.74
N ALA A 146 0.38 4.69 16.00
CA ALA A 146 -0.53 4.92 17.13
C ALA A 146 -0.96 6.39 17.26
N ALA A 147 -0.31 7.32 16.54
CA ALA A 147 -0.71 8.72 16.56
C ALA A 147 -2.13 8.89 16.00
N PRO A 148 -2.93 9.82 16.58
CA PRO A 148 -4.30 10.06 16.13
C PRO A 148 -4.36 10.55 14.68
N PRO A 149 -5.52 10.39 14.00
CA PRO A 149 -5.70 10.83 12.63
C PRO A 149 -5.50 12.35 12.49
N CYS A 150 -5.00 12.74 11.33
CA CYS A 150 -4.83 14.14 10.98
C CYS A 150 -5.97 14.62 10.08
N TRP A 151 -6.31 15.90 10.19
CA TRP A 151 -7.25 16.57 9.31
C TRP A 151 -6.51 17.44 8.31
N SER A 152 -6.86 17.31 7.05
CA SER A 152 -6.44 18.24 6.02
C SER A 152 -7.18 19.58 6.16
N SER A 153 -6.71 20.55 5.43
CA SER A 153 -7.22 21.93 5.50
C SER A 153 -8.66 22.10 5.02
N ASP A 154 -9.17 21.16 4.21
CA ASP A 154 -10.56 21.08 3.78
C ASP A 154 -11.49 20.46 4.84
N GLY A 155 -10.96 20.15 6.02
CA GLY A 155 -11.72 19.59 7.14
C GLY A 155 -11.96 18.08 7.05
N ARG A 156 -11.36 17.40 6.06
CA ARG A 156 -11.47 15.94 5.96
C ARG A 156 -10.49 15.24 6.87
N ALA A 157 -10.97 14.20 7.52
CA ALA A 157 -10.12 13.31 8.28
C ALA A 157 -9.52 12.25 7.35
N HIS A 158 -8.24 12.00 7.53
CA HIS A 158 -7.51 11.00 6.76
C HIS A 158 -7.03 9.90 7.70
N PRO A 159 -7.62 8.72 7.64
CA PRO A 159 -7.24 7.61 8.50
C PRO A 159 -5.93 6.95 8.05
N ASP A 160 -5.60 7.02 6.76
CA ASP A 160 -4.46 6.32 6.18
C ASP A 160 -3.11 6.91 6.64
N LEU A 161 -2.13 6.02 6.79
CA LEU A 161 -0.78 6.41 7.21
C LEU A 161 -0.10 7.38 6.23
N PRO A 162 -0.23 7.25 4.91
CA PRO A 162 0.31 8.23 3.99
C PRO A 162 -0.15 9.65 4.27
N ALA A 163 -1.43 9.85 4.51
CA ALA A 163 -1.94 11.17 4.88
C ALA A 163 -1.35 11.67 6.19
N ARG A 164 -1.23 10.79 7.19
CA ARG A 164 -0.64 11.15 8.48
C ARG A 164 0.83 11.55 8.34
N HIS A 165 1.63 10.78 7.60
CA HIS A 165 3.03 11.12 7.34
C HIS A 165 3.16 12.48 6.67
N TYR A 166 2.36 12.74 5.64
CA TYR A 166 2.37 14.00 4.92
C TYR A 166 1.98 15.18 5.81
N LEU A 167 0.82 15.10 6.47
CA LEU A 167 0.24 16.18 7.26
C LEU A 167 1.03 16.45 8.55
N VAL A 168 1.60 15.43 9.18
CA VAL A 168 2.49 15.62 10.33
C VAL A 168 3.75 16.37 9.92
N LEU A 169 4.36 16.01 8.79
CA LEU A 169 5.55 16.70 8.31
C LEU A 169 5.23 18.14 7.87
N GLU A 170 4.11 18.38 7.19
CA GLU A 170 3.61 19.73 6.86
C GLU A 170 3.57 20.62 8.12
N ARG A 171 2.96 20.14 9.19
CA ARG A 171 2.88 20.87 10.45
C ARG A 171 4.24 21.10 11.09
N ARG A 172 5.11 20.08 11.11
CA ARG A 172 6.48 20.20 11.65
C ARG A 172 7.31 21.24 10.89
N LEU A 173 7.07 21.38 9.59
CA LEU A 173 7.70 22.40 8.74
C LEU A 173 7.08 23.80 8.93
N GLY A 174 5.95 23.91 9.61
CA GLY A 174 5.28 25.18 9.90
C GLY A 174 4.71 25.88 8.68
N VAL A 175 4.38 25.12 7.64
CA VAL A 175 3.87 25.64 6.38
C VAL A 175 2.71 24.78 5.88
N ARG A 176 1.92 25.34 5.00
CA ARG A 176 0.92 24.60 4.25
C ARG A 176 1.50 24.19 2.90
N LEU A 177 1.41 22.91 2.59
CA LEU A 177 1.90 22.34 1.36
C LEU A 177 0.76 22.24 0.31
N PRO A 178 1.08 22.32 -1.00
CA PRO A 178 0.06 22.31 -2.05
C PRO A 178 -0.57 20.93 -2.29
N GLY A 179 0.03 19.85 -1.78
CA GLY A 179 -0.46 18.51 -2.02
C GLY A 179 -1.86 18.26 -1.48
N THR A 180 -2.66 17.60 -2.29
CA THR A 180 -4.02 17.15 -1.95
C THR A 180 -4.06 15.63 -1.90
N ALA A 181 -5.09 15.08 -1.24
CA ALA A 181 -5.30 13.64 -1.25
C ALA A 181 -5.62 13.12 -2.67
N PRO A 182 -5.16 11.93 -3.02
CA PRO A 182 -4.33 11.06 -2.20
C PRO A 182 -2.89 11.57 -2.07
N PHE A 183 -2.32 11.45 -0.87
CA PHE A 183 -0.96 11.93 -0.60
C PHE A 183 0.14 10.95 -1.03
N THR A 184 -0.22 9.70 -1.24
CA THR A 184 0.68 8.63 -1.69
C THR A 184 1.18 8.93 -3.10
N PRO A 185 2.48 8.91 -3.34
CA PRO A 185 3.00 9.01 -4.70
C PRO A 185 2.70 7.74 -5.48
N VAL A 186 2.57 7.86 -6.80
CA VAL A 186 2.53 6.72 -7.71
C VAL A 186 3.95 6.36 -8.17
N LEU A 187 4.14 5.11 -8.59
CA LEU A 187 5.41 4.60 -9.07
C LEU A 187 5.35 4.46 -10.59
N THR A 188 6.23 5.15 -11.29
CA THR A 188 6.35 4.99 -12.74
C THR A 188 6.76 3.57 -13.08
N THR A 189 6.15 3.01 -14.11
CA THR A 189 6.41 1.66 -14.58
C THR A 189 7.22 1.66 -15.87
N ALA A 190 7.89 0.56 -16.15
CA ALA A 190 8.68 0.35 -17.35
C ALA A 190 8.35 -1.04 -17.96
N SER A 191 8.72 -1.26 -19.20
CA SER A 191 8.71 -2.62 -19.73
C SER A 191 9.94 -3.37 -19.23
N THR A 192 9.72 -4.54 -18.63
CA THR A 192 10.79 -5.41 -18.13
C THR A 192 10.79 -6.75 -18.85
N GLN A 193 11.90 -7.48 -18.74
CA GLN A 193 12.00 -8.81 -19.34
C GLN A 193 10.89 -9.73 -18.81
N LEU A 194 10.58 -9.68 -17.52
CA LEU A 194 9.49 -10.45 -16.92
C LEU A 194 8.14 -10.18 -17.62
N VAL A 195 7.82 -8.92 -17.89
CA VAL A 195 6.58 -8.54 -18.57
C VAL A 195 6.55 -9.06 -19.99
N GLU A 196 7.66 -8.95 -20.73
CA GLU A 196 7.75 -9.44 -22.11
C GLU A 196 7.66 -10.96 -22.18
N ASP A 197 8.30 -11.67 -21.24
CA ASP A 197 8.23 -13.13 -21.17
C ASP A 197 6.81 -13.61 -20.87
N LEU A 198 6.14 -13.00 -19.90
CA LEU A 198 4.75 -13.31 -19.58
C LEU A 198 3.79 -12.99 -20.73
N ARG A 199 4.01 -11.87 -21.43
CA ARG A 199 3.24 -11.50 -22.61
C ARG A 199 3.43 -12.52 -23.75
N SER A 200 4.67 -12.86 -24.05
CA SER A 200 5.02 -13.82 -25.13
C SER A 200 4.48 -15.22 -24.83
N ALA A 201 4.47 -15.62 -23.56
CA ALA A 201 3.86 -16.87 -23.10
C ALA A 201 2.32 -16.80 -23.00
N GLY A 202 1.72 -15.65 -23.29
CA GLY A 202 0.27 -15.47 -23.31
C GLY A 202 -0.37 -15.29 -21.93
N TRP A 203 0.40 -15.05 -20.87
CA TRP A 203 -0.14 -14.86 -19.51
C TRP A 203 -0.81 -13.51 -19.30
N LEU A 204 -0.50 -12.51 -20.12
CA LEU A 204 -1.07 -11.17 -20.05
C LEU A 204 -2.16 -10.93 -21.11
N THR A 205 -2.85 -11.99 -21.53
CA THR A 205 -3.97 -11.93 -22.49
C THR A 205 -5.28 -12.35 -21.83
N GLY A 206 -6.39 -11.77 -22.24
CA GLY A 206 -7.70 -12.05 -21.62
C GLY A 206 -7.80 -11.50 -20.20
N LEU A 207 -8.59 -12.12 -19.33
CA LEU A 207 -8.76 -11.69 -17.93
C LEU A 207 -7.59 -12.16 -17.08
N THR A 208 -6.65 -11.25 -16.82
CA THR A 208 -5.47 -11.51 -16.00
C THR A 208 -5.71 -10.97 -14.58
N MET A 209 -5.55 -11.83 -13.59
CA MET A 209 -5.64 -11.51 -12.17
C MET A 209 -4.31 -11.80 -11.48
N ALA A 210 -3.81 -10.88 -10.69
CA ALA A 210 -2.71 -11.15 -9.77
C ALA A 210 -3.25 -11.41 -8.37
N ALA A 211 -2.72 -12.44 -7.71
CA ALA A 211 -3.03 -12.76 -6.32
C ALA A 211 -1.74 -12.74 -5.49
N ILE A 212 -1.67 -11.86 -4.50
CA ILE A 212 -0.50 -11.69 -3.65
C ILE A 212 -0.64 -12.57 -2.43
N THR A 213 0.05 -13.70 -2.47
CA THR A 213 0.09 -14.70 -1.39
C THR A 213 1.14 -14.37 -0.33
N ALA A 214 2.18 -13.61 -0.70
CA ALA A 214 3.25 -13.24 0.22
C ALA A 214 2.71 -12.50 1.45
N THR A 215 3.20 -12.89 2.63
CA THR A 215 2.90 -12.19 3.88
C THR A 215 4.04 -12.42 4.88
N SER A 216 4.34 -11.39 5.67
CA SER A 216 5.33 -11.49 6.76
C SER A 216 4.78 -12.16 8.02
N TRP A 217 3.54 -12.57 8.03
CA TRP A 217 2.88 -13.21 9.16
C TRP A 217 1.87 -14.28 8.68
N PRO A 218 2.35 -15.42 8.15
CA PRO A 218 1.51 -16.42 7.46
C PRO A 218 0.36 -16.92 8.33
N GLU A 219 0.61 -17.22 9.59
CA GLU A 219 -0.38 -17.77 10.52
C GLU A 219 -1.62 -16.90 10.71
N ARG A 220 -1.52 -15.61 10.40
CA ARG A 220 -2.55 -14.62 10.71
C ARG A 220 -3.07 -13.84 9.50
N LYS A 221 -2.28 -13.79 8.42
CA LYS A 221 -2.55 -12.95 7.25
C LYS A 221 -2.58 -13.70 5.93
N ASP A 222 -2.37 -15.01 5.94
CA ASP A 222 -2.31 -15.77 4.70
C ASP A 222 -3.71 -16.18 4.22
N TYR A 223 -4.13 -15.56 3.11
CA TYR A 223 -5.22 -16.08 2.30
C TYR A 223 -4.59 -16.97 1.23
N THR A 224 -4.50 -18.24 1.52
CA THR A 224 -3.64 -19.21 0.83
C THR A 224 -3.82 -19.25 -0.69
N ALA A 225 -2.79 -19.71 -1.43
CA ALA A 225 -2.84 -19.87 -2.89
C ALA A 225 -4.08 -20.68 -3.32
N ARG A 226 -4.42 -21.77 -2.60
CA ARG A 226 -5.61 -22.57 -2.86
C ARG A 226 -6.91 -21.74 -2.82
N ARG A 227 -7.03 -20.79 -1.90
CA ARG A 227 -8.21 -19.92 -1.80
C ARG A 227 -8.25 -18.89 -2.91
N TYR A 228 -7.10 -18.36 -3.33
CA TYR A 228 -7.02 -17.49 -4.50
C TYR A 228 -7.40 -18.21 -5.79
N VAL A 229 -7.00 -19.47 -5.94
CA VAL A 229 -7.45 -20.29 -7.08
C VAL A 229 -8.96 -20.49 -7.04
N ALA A 230 -9.55 -20.82 -5.89
CA ALA A 230 -11.01 -20.94 -5.75
C ALA A 230 -11.73 -19.60 -6.02
N LEU A 231 -11.16 -18.47 -5.60
CA LEU A 231 -11.67 -17.14 -5.95
C LEU A 231 -11.68 -16.92 -7.46
N ALA A 232 -10.57 -17.24 -8.14
CA ALA A 232 -10.45 -17.12 -9.59
C ALA A 232 -11.46 -18.03 -10.33
N GLU A 233 -11.73 -19.24 -9.84
CA GLU A 233 -12.75 -20.13 -10.38
C GLU A 233 -14.15 -19.48 -10.29
N HIS A 234 -14.53 -18.91 -9.15
CA HIS A 234 -15.81 -18.21 -9.00
C HIS A 234 -15.92 -16.97 -9.90
N ILE A 235 -14.81 -16.24 -10.09
CA ILE A 235 -14.77 -15.11 -11.03
C ILE A 235 -14.95 -15.62 -12.47
N ALA A 236 -14.20 -16.66 -12.86
CA ALA A 236 -14.24 -17.23 -14.21
C ALA A 236 -15.66 -17.74 -14.59
N GLU A 237 -16.30 -18.44 -13.66
CA GLU A 237 -17.66 -18.96 -13.85
C GLU A 237 -18.68 -17.82 -14.07
N ARG A 238 -18.65 -16.80 -13.23
CA ARG A 238 -19.61 -15.68 -13.30
C ARG A 238 -19.33 -14.70 -14.42
N HIS A 239 -18.04 -14.48 -14.73
CA HIS A 239 -17.61 -13.62 -15.84
C HIS A 239 -17.68 -14.33 -17.20
N GLN A 240 -17.91 -15.65 -17.19
CA GLN A 240 -17.96 -16.50 -18.40
C GLN A 240 -16.68 -16.39 -19.27
N SER A 241 -15.52 -16.28 -18.64
CA SER A 241 -14.23 -16.15 -19.31
C SER A 241 -13.15 -16.96 -18.62
N GLN A 242 -12.11 -17.30 -19.37
CA GLN A 242 -10.91 -17.89 -18.77
C GLN A 242 -10.15 -16.83 -17.97
N VAL A 243 -9.74 -17.19 -16.76
CA VAL A 243 -8.90 -16.37 -15.88
C VAL A 243 -7.45 -16.87 -15.93
N ARG A 244 -6.52 -15.96 -16.17
CA ARG A 244 -5.10 -16.18 -15.98
C ARG A 244 -4.70 -15.63 -14.62
N LEU A 245 -4.35 -16.53 -13.71
CA LEU A 245 -4.04 -16.21 -12.32
C LEU A 245 -2.53 -16.23 -12.11
N LEU A 246 -1.97 -15.09 -11.73
CA LEU A 246 -0.58 -14.96 -11.32
C LEU A 246 -0.54 -14.98 -9.79
N LEU A 247 0.00 -16.05 -9.20
CA LEU A 247 0.19 -16.22 -7.77
C LEU A 247 1.58 -15.66 -7.41
N ILE A 248 1.60 -14.56 -6.66
CA ILE A 248 2.82 -13.82 -6.33
C ILE A 248 3.19 -14.06 -4.88
N GLY A 249 4.32 -14.72 -4.66
CA GLY A 249 4.77 -15.10 -3.33
C GLY A 249 6.28 -15.32 -3.26
N GLY A 250 6.68 -16.19 -2.31
CA GLY A 250 8.07 -16.56 -2.10
C GLY A 250 8.94 -15.46 -1.48
N ASP A 251 10.14 -15.86 -1.09
CA ASP A 251 11.18 -14.97 -0.59
C ASP A 251 12.17 -14.66 -1.72
N PRO A 252 12.42 -13.39 -2.08
CA PRO A 252 13.43 -13.04 -3.09
C PRO A 252 14.83 -13.61 -2.78
N ALA A 253 15.16 -13.88 -1.53
CA ALA A 253 16.42 -14.48 -1.14
C ALA A 253 16.56 -15.95 -1.59
N GLU A 254 15.46 -16.65 -1.83
CA GLU A 254 15.44 -18.03 -2.33
C GLU A 254 15.58 -18.11 -3.86
N GLY A 255 15.58 -16.96 -4.54
CA GLY A 255 15.65 -16.86 -5.98
C GLY A 255 14.28 -16.87 -6.66
N VAL A 256 14.27 -16.55 -7.94
CA VAL A 256 13.03 -16.49 -8.74
C VAL A 256 12.65 -17.88 -9.24
N HIS A 257 11.45 -18.32 -8.88
CA HIS A 257 10.88 -19.59 -9.34
C HIS A 257 9.55 -19.33 -10.06
N VAL A 258 9.45 -19.80 -11.29
CA VAL A 258 8.23 -19.71 -12.09
C VAL A 258 7.73 -21.13 -12.36
N SER A 259 6.55 -21.45 -11.85
CA SER A 259 5.97 -22.79 -12.02
C SER A 259 4.46 -22.76 -12.30
N PRO A 260 3.97 -23.46 -13.34
CA PRO A 260 2.55 -23.57 -13.58
C PRO A 260 1.89 -24.54 -12.61
N GLU A 261 0.65 -24.22 -12.19
CA GLU A 261 -0.23 -25.20 -11.55
C GLU A 261 -0.91 -26.10 -12.61
N ALA A 262 -1.42 -27.23 -12.13
CA ALA A 262 -2.26 -28.08 -12.96
C ALA A 262 -3.49 -27.28 -13.49
N PRO A 263 -3.74 -27.25 -14.79
CA PRO A 263 -4.81 -26.44 -15.37
C PRO A 263 -6.18 -26.90 -14.86
N ARG A 264 -7.05 -25.94 -14.59
CA ARG A 264 -8.45 -26.16 -14.24
C ARG A 264 -9.35 -25.71 -15.39
N ARG A 265 -10.63 -26.04 -15.33
CA ARG A 265 -11.56 -25.83 -16.44
C ARG A 265 -11.57 -24.38 -16.98
N HIS A 266 -11.50 -23.40 -16.09
CA HIS A 266 -11.58 -21.98 -16.45
C HIS A 266 -10.45 -21.11 -15.86
N VAL A 267 -9.48 -21.73 -15.18
CA VAL A 267 -8.36 -21.02 -14.54
C VAL A 267 -7.05 -21.68 -14.95
N GLN A 268 -6.13 -20.87 -15.41
CA GLN A 268 -4.73 -21.23 -15.55
C GLN A 268 -3.97 -20.42 -14.50
N ALA A 269 -3.20 -21.10 -13.66
CA ALA A 269 -2.44 -20.46 -12.59
C ALA A 269 -0.93 -20.62 -12.80
N LEU A 270 -0.19 -19.56 -12.52
CA LEU A 270 1.26 -19.50 -12.58
C LEU A 270 1.79 -18.92 -11.28
N HIS A 271 2.67 -19.64 -10.62
CA HIS A 271 3.41 -19.13 -9.48
C HIS A 271 4.59 -18.27 -9.93
N LEU A 272 4.71 -17.10 -9.33
CA LEU A 272 5.80 -16.15 -9.48
C LEU A 272 6.42 -15.92 -8.11
N ASP A 273 7.25 -16.86 -7.66
CA ASP A 273 7.86 -16.82 -6.34
C ASP A 273 9.22 -16.13 -6.40
N GLY A 274 9.55 -15.35 -5.38
CA GLY A 274 10.84 -14.68 -5.25
C GLY A 274 11.10 -13.55 -6.24
N VAL A 275 10.09 -13.11 -6.99
CA VAL A 275 10.27 -11.99 -7.94
C VAL A 275 10.49 -10.68 -7.17
N PRO A 276 11.57 -9.93 -7.48
CA PRO A 276 11.85 -8.66 -6.81
C PRO A 276 10.73 -7.63 -6.99
N ALA A 277 10.51 -6.82 -5.97
CA ALA A 277 9.42 -5.83 -5.94
C ALA A 277 9.53 -4.78 -7.06
N ASP A 278 10.75 -4.42 -7.47
CA ASP A 278 11.02 -3.48 -8.56
C ASP A 278 10.68 -4.03 -9.95
N GLN A 279 10.57 -5.36 -10.10
CA GLN A 279 10.05 -6.01 -11.30
C GLN A 279 8.53 -6.21 -11.22
N LEU A 280 8.01 -6.50 -10.02
CA LEU A 280 6.58 -6.69 -9.82
C LEU A 280 5.78 -5.40 -10.06
N VAL A 281 6.33 -4.23 -9.72
CA VAL A 281 5.66 -2.95 -9.98
C VAL A 281 5.36 -2.75 -11.47
N ASP A 282 6.20 -3.27 -12.35
CA ASP A 282 6.03 -3.18 -13.80
C ASP A 282 4.98 -4.18 -14.34
N LEU A 283 4.70 -5.24 -13.59
CA LEU A 283 3.72 -6.27 -13.96
C LEU A 283 2.27 -5.85 -13.65
N PHE A 284 2.05 -5.20 -12.51
CA PHE A 284 0.69 -4.93 -12.03
C PHE A 284 -0.21 -4.16 -12.99
N PRO A 285 0.27 -3.17 -13.77
CA PRO A 285 -0.57 -2.46 -14.74
C PRO A 285 -1.16 -3.34 -15.85
N TYR A 286 -0.61 -4.51 -16.09
CA TYR A 286 -1.12 -5.47 -17.08
C TYR A 286 -2.17 -6.42 -16.50
N CYS A 287 -2.42 -6.35 -15.20
CA CYS A 287 -3.49 -7.11 -14.56
C CYS A 287 -4.81 -6.34 -14.64
N HIS A 288 -5.92 -7.06 -14.77
CA HIS A 288 -7.25 -6.48 -14.73
C HIS A 288 -7.76 -6.32 -13.29
N LEU A 289 -7.16 -7.08 -12.38
CA LEU A 289 -7.48 -7.08 -10.96
C LEU A 289 -6.27 -7.58 -10.17
N VAL A 290 -6.01 -6.95 -9.03
CA VAL A 290 -5.07 -7.47 -8.03
C VAL A 290 -5.81 -7.73 -6.73
N VAL A 291 -5.63 -8.92 -6.16
CA VAL A 291 -6.14 -9.24 -4.81
C VAL A 291 -4.97 -9.70 -3.96
N GLY A 292 -4.84 -9.16 -2.77
CA GLY A 292 -3.67 -9.47 -1.96
C GLY A 292 -3.91 -9.46 -0.46
N ASN A 293 -3.07 -10.19 0.25
CA ASN A 293 -2.96 -10.12 1.69
C ASN A 293 -2.57 -8.70 2.13
N ASP A 294 -2.79 -8.34 3.39
CA ASP A 294 -2.33 -7.08 3.99
C ASP A 294 -0.79 -7.06 4.07
N THR A 295 -0.14 -6.72 2.95
CA THR A 295 1.32 -6.73 2.79
C THR A 295 1.82 -5.56 1.93
N GLY A 296 3.15 -5.34 1.97
CA GLY A 296 3.81 -4.33 1.15
C GLY A 296 3.61 -4.51 -0.36
N LEU A 297 3.52 -5.74 -0.86
CA LEU A 297 3.28 -6.00 -2.29
C LEU A 297 1.88 -5.58 -2.72
N THR A 298 0.88 -5.65 -1.85
CA THR A 298 -0.47 -5.14 -2.13
C THR A 298 -0.47 -3.61 -2.23
N HIS A 299 0.30 -2.93 -1.36
CA HIS A 299 0.50 -1.48 -1.46
C HIS A 299 1.26 -1.12 -2.74
N LEU A 300 2.28 -1.91 -3.09
CA LEU A 300 3.05 -1.73 -4.31
C LEU A 300 2.17 -1.81 -5.56
N ALA A 301 1.28 -2.81 -5.61
CA ALA A 301 0.34 -2.96 -6.71
C ALA A 301 -0.58 -1.74 -6.87
N ALA A 302 -1.06 -1.19 -5.75
CA ALA A 302 -1.88 0.01 -5.76
C ALA A 302 -1.11 1.28 -6.19
N MET A 303 0.21 1.32 -5.98
CA MET A 303 1.04 2.46 -6.34
C MET A 303 1.58 2.39 -7.77
N ALA A 304 1.47 1.25 -8.45
CA ALA A 304 1.94 1.07 -9.82
C ALA A 304 1.09 1.90 -10.81
N ASP A 305 1.73 2.80 -11.55
CA ASP A 305 1.05 3.69 -12.50
C ASP A 305 0.79 2.96 -13.82
N GLY A 306 -0.48 2.82 -14.17
CA GLY A 306 -0.90 2.28 -15.48
C GLY A 306 -0.84 3.27 -16.64
N GLY A 307 -0.35 4.49 -16.44
CA GLY A 307 -0.11 5.50 -17.48
C GLY A 307 -1.34 6.28 -17.95
N SER A 308 -2.54 5.77 -17.80
CA SER A 308 -3.78 6.41 -18.31
C SER A 308 -4.75 6.87 -17.20
N GLY A 309 -4.23 7.13 -16.02
CA GLY A 309 -5.03 7.70 -14.92
C GLY A 309 -5.37 6.73 -13.79
N GLY A 310 -4.67 5.62 -13.69
CA GLY A 310 -4.78 4.70 -12.55
C GLY A 310 -4.29 3.29 -12.89
N GLY A 311 -3.86 2.57 -11.86
CA GLY A 311 -3.58 1.13 -11.96
C GLY A 311 -4.87 0.30 -11.99
N PRO A 312 -4.75 -1.03 -12.03
CA PRO A 312 -5.89 -1.93 -11.89
C PRO A 312 -6.55 -1.74 -10.51
N PRO A 313 -7.84 -2.11 -10.35
CA PRO A 313 -8.41 -2.22 -9.02
C PRO A 313 -7.62 -3.21 -8.17
N VAL A 314 -7.25 -2.77 -6.97
CA VAL A 314 -6.49 -3.56 -6.00
C VAL A 314 -7.37 -3.80 -4.78
N VAL A 315 -7.51 -5.06 -4.38
CA VAL A 315 -8.30 -5.47 -3.21
C VAL A 315 -7.36 -6.02 -2.14
N GLY A 316 -7.17 -5.27 -1.08
CA GLY A 316 -6.44 -5.72 0.10
C GLY A 316 -7.36 -6.46 1.08
N LEU A 317 -6.91 -7.59 1.60
CA LEU A 317 -7.63 -8.41 2.58
C LEU A 317 -7.11 -8.11 4.00
N TYR A 318 -7.97 -7.52 4.82
CA TYR A 318 -7.61 -7.06 6.17
C TYR A 318 -8.36 -7.87 7.23
N ALA A 319 -7.69 -8.82 7.86
CA ALA A 319 -8.28 -9.63 8.92
C ALA A 319 -8.22 -8.95 10.29
N ARG A 320 -7.13 -8.24 10.60
CA ARG A 320 -6.80 -7.76 11.95
C ARG A 320 -6.42 -6.27 12.04
N HIS A 321 -5.67 -5.76 11.09
CA HIS A 321 -5.26 -4.35 11.09
C HIS A 321 -6.41 -3.46 10.62
N GLY A 322 -6.50 -2.26 11.18
CA GLY A 322 -7.48 -1.27 10.74
C GLY A 322 -7.31 -0.95 9.25
N HIS A 323 -8.25 -1.43 8.45
CA HIS A 323 -8.16 -1.38 6.98
C HIS A 323 -8.00 0.03 6.41
N GLY A 324 -8.52 1.06 7.08
CA GLY A 324 -8.34 2.45 6.67
C GLY A 324 -6.92 2.96 6.89
N LYS A 325 -6.31 2.59 8.02
CA LYS A 325 -4.97 3.05 8.42
C LYS A 325 -3.88 2.50 7.50
N TRP A 326 -3.94 1.21 7.19
CA TRP A 326 -2.89 0.49 6.47
C TRP A 326 -3.13 0.41 4.96
N ARG A 327 -3.85 1.36 4.39
CA ARG A 327 -4.01 1.49 2.94
C ARG A 327 -3.20 2.65 2.38
N THR A 328 -3.03 2.65 1.06
CA THR A 328 -2.34 3.73 0.36
C THR A 328 -3.18 5.01 0.23
N GLY A 329 -4.49 4.96 0.47
CA GLY A 329 -5.40 6.08 0.21
C GLY A 329 -5.69 6.33 -1.28
N LEU A 330 -5.11 5.55 -2.19
CA LEU A 330 -5.38 5.66 -3.63
C LEU A 330 -6.80 5.17 -3.97
N PRO A 331 -7.52 5.80 -4.92
CA PRO A 331 -8.94 5.52 -5.18
C PRO A 331 -9.24 4.07 -5.60
N HIS A 332 -8.33 3.43 -6.30
CA HIS A 332 -8.45 2.06 -6.78
C HIS A 332 -7.91 1.00 -5.80
N HIS A 333 -7.41 1.41 -4.62
CA HIS A 333 -7.01 0.50 -3.55
C HIS A 333 -8.19 0.27 -2.59
N HIS A 334 -8.91 -0.80 -2.82
CA HIS A 334 -10.06 -1.22 -2.03
C HIS A 334 -9.63 -2.10 -0.84
N ALA A 335 -10.47 -2.15 0.19
CA ALA A 335 -10.26 -3.05 1.32
C ALA A 335 -11.48 -3.97 1.50
N VAL A 336 -11.21 -5.25 1.70
CA VAL A 336 -12.18 -6.19 2.26
C VAL A 336 -11.68 -6.55 3.66
N ALA A 337 -12.51 -6.30 4.66
CA ALA A 337 -12.10 -6.35 6.05
C ALA A 337 -13.03 -7.20 6.90
N THR A 338 -12.48 -7.88 7.91
CA THR A 338 -13.28 -8.52 8.95
C THR A 338 -13.90 -7.49 9.86
N GLU A 339 -14.88 -7.90 10.65
CA GLU A 339 -15.49 -7.05 11.68
C GLU A 339 -14.44 -6.55 12.69
N LEU A 340 -13.42 -7.36 13.03
CA LEU A 340 -12.32 -6.91 13.86
C LEU A 340 -11.55 -5.77 13.20
N SER A 341 -11.16 -5.94 11.95
CA SER A 341 -10.45 -4.90 11.19
C SER A 341 -11.28 -3.61 11.10
N ASP A 342 -12.59 -3.72 10.92
CA ASP A 342 -13.49 -2.55 10.92
C ASP A 342 -13.58 -1.88 12.29
N ARG A 343 -13.67 -2.65 13.38
CA ARG A 343 -13.61 -2.09 14.75
C ARG A 343 -12.27 -1.42 15.04
N MET A 344 -11.16 -2.04 14.60
CA MET A 344 -9.83 -1.45 14.70
C MET A 344 -9.74 -0.11 13.94
N HIS A 345 -10.38 -0.05 12.78
CA HIS A 345 -10.48 1.18 12.01
C HIS A 345 -11.34 2.23 12.71
N GLN A 346 -12.53 1.87 13.19
CA GLN A 346 -13.45 2.79 13.87
C GLN A 346 -12.84 3.38 15.14
N GLY A 347 -12.10 2.57 15.91
CA GLY A 347 -11.39 3.00 17.09
C GLY A 347 -10.03 3.66 16.80
N ASP A 348 -9.63 3.73 15.53
CA ASP A 348 -8.29 4.16 15.10
C ASP A 348 -7.16 3.43 15.84
N LEU A 349 -7.37 2.18 16.16
CA LEU A 349 -6.46 1.41 16.99
C LEU A 349 -5.25 0.93 16.18
N CYS A 350 -4.11 0.85 16.85
CA CYS A 350 -2.93 0.15 16.36
C CYS A 350 -2.84 -1.18 17.12
N PRO A 351 -2.97 -2.35 16.46
CA PRO A 351 -2.94 -3.60 17.18
C PRO A 351 -1.55 -3.85 17.78
N VAL A 352 -1.50 -4.06 19.07
CA VAL A 352 -0.39 -4.80 19.68
C VAL A 352 -0.59 -6.27 19.30
N ARG A 353 0.45 -6.90 18.78
CA ARG A 353 0.38 -8.18 18.05
C ARG A 353 -0.46 -9.28 18.71
N ASP A 354 -0.54 -9.31 20.03
CA ASP A 354 -1.16 -10.41 20.77
C ASP A 354 -2.32 -10.01 21.68
N ALA A 355 -2.62 -8.71 21.81
CA ALA A 355 -3.59 -8.25 22.81
C ALA A 355 -5.06 -8.39 22.39
N PHE A 356 -5.37 -8.54 21.09
CA PHE A 356 -6.74 -8.38 20.57
C PHE A 356 -7.38 -9.66 20.02
N ALA A 357 -6.68 -10.77 19.96
CA ALA A 357 -7.25 -12.06 19.55
C ALA A 357 -6.44 -13.20 20.14
N PRO A 358 -6.57 -13.50 21.43
CA PRO A 358 -5.89 -14.64 22.03
C PRO A 358 -6.30 -15.98 21.37
N ASP A 359 -7.51 -16.09 20.83
CA ASP A 359 -8.14 -17.37 20.51
C ASP A 359 -8.54 -17.58 19.04
N GLY A 360 -7.88 -16.96 18.09
CA GLY A 360 -7.87 -17.48 16.73
C GLY A 360 -9.03 -17.14 15.79
N ASP A 361 -10.08 -16.49 16.21
CA ASP A 361 -11.31 -16.33 15.41
C ASP A 361 -11.26 -15.24 14.31
N PHE A 362 -10.12 -14.62 14.07
CA PHE A 362 -9.98 -13.53 13.10
C PHE A 362 -8.99 -13.90 11.99
N HIS A 363 -9.24 -15.05 11.39
CA HIS A 363 -8.42 -15.57 10.31
C HIS A 363 -8.90 -15.07 8.96
N MET A 364 -8.02 -15.17 7.97
CA MET A 364 -8.33 -14.97 6.55
C MET A 364 -9.44 -15.91 6.05
N ASP A 365 -9.77 -16.94 6.84
CA ASP A 365 -10.94 -17.83 6.61
C ASP A 365 -12.29 -17.10 6.64
N ALA A 366 -12.35 -15.93 7.25
CA ALA A 366 -13.54 -15.08 7.24
C ALA A 366 -13.89 -14.53 5.84
N PHE A 367 -13.04 -14.72 4.84
CA PHE A 367 -13.28 -14.31 3.47
C PHE A 367 -13.62 -15.50 2.57
N PRO A 368 -14.91 -15.92 2.45
CA PRO A 368 -15.30 -16.98 1.53
C PRO A 368 -14.97 -16.59 0.08
N PRO A 369 -14.31 -17.46 -0.72
CA PRO A 369 -13.96 -17.14 -2.10
C PRO A 369 -15.13 -16.67 -2.96
N ALA A 370 -16.30 -17.31 -2.80
CA ALA A 370 -17.52 -16.96 -3.54
C ALA A 370 -18.05 -15.55 -3.22
N ALA A 371 -17.92 -15.11 -1.96
CA ALA A 371 -18.32 -13.77 -1.55
C ALA A 371 -17.33 -12.71 -2.02
N LEU A 372 -16.04 -13.00 -1.90
CA LEU A 372 -14.98 -12.12 -2.40
C LEU A 372 -15.04 -11.97 -3.93
N ALA A 373 -15.42 -13.03 -4.65
CA ALA A 373 -15.60 -12.97 -6.10
C ALA A 373 -16.67 -11.95 -6.52
N GLN A 374 -17.72 -11.76 -5.72
CA GLN A 374 -18.73 -10.75 -6.04
C GLN A 374 -18.14 -9.34 -5.97
N VAL A 375 -17.36 -9.05 -4.95
CA VAL A 375 -16.64 -7.74 -4.83
C VAL A 375 -15.74 -7.52 -6.05
N CYS A 376 -14.95 -8.53 -6.40
CA CYS A 376 -14.04 -8.47 -7.54
C CYS A 376 -14.77 -8.23 -8.86
N LEU A 377 -15.90 -8.89 -9.09
CA LEU A 377 -16.70 -8.73 -10.29
C LEU A 377 -17.35 -7.34 -10.37
N ASP A 378 -17.82 -6.80 -9.27
CA ASP A 378 -18.37 -5.45 -9.23
C ASP A 378 -17.30 -4.41 -9.62
N LEU A 379 -16.05 -4.59 -9.18
CA LEU A 379 -14.93 -3.73 -9.55
C LEU A 379 -14.55 -3.88 -11.02
N LEU A 380 -14.46 -5.11 -11.53
CA LEU A 380 -14.17 -5.39 -12.94
C LEU A 380 -15.22 -4.79 -13.88
N ASN A 381 -16.49 -4.79 -13.48
CA ASN A 381 -17.58 -4.20 -14.25
C ASN A 381 -17.60 -2.67 -14.16
N GLY A 382 -17.21 -2.09 -13.03
CA GLY A 382 -17.14 -0.64 -12.83
C GLY A 382 -16.02 0.03 -13.66
N VAL A 383 -14.95 -0.69 -13.96
CA VAL A 383 -13.85 -0.20 -14.81
C VAL A 383 -14.26 -0.13 -16.30
N ARG A 384 -15.34 -0.82 -16.70
CA ARG A 384 -15.82 -0.85 -18.10
C ARG A 384 -16.85 0.24 -18.44
N GLN A 385 -17.27 1.03 -17.45
CA GLN A 385 -18.19 2.18 -17.64
C GLN A 385 -17.41 3.51 -17.66
#